data_ac29f01124c6e9396b0a3641c5de0b8e
#
_entry.id   ac29f01124c6e9396b0a3641c5de0b8e
#
_cell.length_a   1.000
_cell.length_b   1.000
_cell.length_c   1.000
_cell.angle_alpha   90.00
_cell.angle_beta   90.00
_cell.angle_gamma   90.00
#
_symmetry.space_group_name_H-M   'P 1'
#
loop_
_entity.id
_entity.type
_entity.pdbx_description
1 polymer ?
#
loop_
_entity_poly.entity_id
_entity_poly.type
_entity_poly.pdbx_seq_one_letter_code
_entity_poly.pdbx_strand_id
1 'polypeptide(L)'
;MLTIIATVFLQFVPIAHAQEESSGSSGEKFLGAGIAFAGAAIGAGMAVGRAGSAGLAAAAENESMKTQGLIITALGEAIAIYGIVVALLMLS
;
A
#
# COMPACT_ATOMS: atom_id res chain seq x y z
N MET A 1 5.45 12.73 10.81
CA MET A 1 5.13 11.89 9.65
C MET A 1 6.17 10.78 9.47
N LEU A 2 7.43 11.11 9.31
CA LEU A 2 8.49 10.13 9.16
C LEU A 2 8.58 9.19 10.37
N THR A 3 8.42 9.74 11.57
CA THR A 3 8.45 8.97 12.81
C THR A 3 7.32 7.94 12.87
N ILE A 4 6.14 8.32 12.41
CA ILE A 4 4.97 7.45 12.38
C ILE A 4 5.21 6.29 11.40
N ILE A 5 5.73 6.61 10.22
CA ILE A 5 6.05 5.60 9.20
C ILE A 5 7.08 4.62 9.72
N ALA A 6 8.14 5.13 10.36
CA ALA A 6 9.19 4.28 10.93
C ALA A 6 8.65 3.38 12.04
N THR A 7 7.78 3.93 12.90
CA THR A 7 7.17 3.16 13.98
C THR A 7 6.31 2.03 13.45
N VAL A 8 5.48 2.33 12.46
CA VAL A 8 4.62 1.33 11.82
C VAL A 8 5.47 0.26 11.14
N PHE A 9 6.50 0.68 10.41
CA PHE A 9 7.42 -0.25 9.75
C PHE A 9 8.09 -1.19 10.74
N LEU A 10 8.58 -0.66 11.87
CA LEU A 10 9.23 -1.46 12.90
C LEU A 10 8.29 -2.47 13.54
N GLN A 11 6.99 -2.19 13.59
CA GLN A 11 6.02 -3.13 14.12
C GLN A 11 5.74 -4.28 13.15
N PHE A 12 5.82 -4.02 11.86
CA PHE A 12 5.56 -5.05 10.85
C PHE A 12 6.75 -5.95 10.58
N VAL A 13 7.98 -5.46 10.76
CA VAL A 13 9.19 -6.25 10.49
C VAL A 13 9.25 -7.54 11.33
N PRO A 14 9.00 -7.51 12.66
CA PRO A 14 9.01 -8.74 13.43
C PRO A 14 7.97 -9.76 12.98
N ILE A 15 6.80 -9.29 12.55
CA ILE A 15 5.74 -10.16 12.05
C ILE A 15 6.19 -10.84 10.77
N ALA A 16 6.80 -10.10 9.85
CA ALA A 16 7.31 -10.65 8.61
C ALA A 16 8.40 -11.69 8.85
N HIS A 17 9.33 -11.42 9.79
CA HIS A 17 10.37 -12.37 10.16
C HIS A 17 9.81 -13.64 10.79
N ALA A 18 8.82 -13.50 11.66
CA ALA A 18 8.17 -14.65 12.29
C ALA A 18 7.52 -15.54 11.22
N GLN A 19 6.91 -14.93 10.20
CA GLN A 19 6.33 -15.67 9.07
C GLN A 19 7.39 -16.42 8.28
N GLU A 20 8.54 -15.84 8.05
CA GLU A 20 9.64 -16.48 7.34
C GLU A 20 10.22 -17.65 8.11
N GLU A 21 10.41 -17.49 9.42
CA GLU A 21 10.99 -18.54 10.27
C GLU A 21 10.08 -19.76 10.37
N SER A 22 8.79 -19.55 10.35
CA SER A 22 7.83 -20.65 10.39
C SER A 22 7.42 -21.09 8.99
N SER A 23 8.21 -20.73 7.97
CA SER A 23 7.94 -21.08 6.58
C SER A 23 7.99 -22.58 6.38
N GLY A 24 6.99 -23.11 5.71
CA GLY A 24 6.76 -24.54 5.51
C GLY A 24 5.28 -24.84 5.63
N SER A 25 4.55 -24.01 6.34
CA SER A 25 3.10 -24.11 6.43
C SER A 25 2.45 -23.25 5.36
N SER A 26 1.57 -23.84 4.54
CA SER A 26 0.84 -23.08 3.52
C SER A 26 -0.06 -22.03 4.14
N GLY A 27 -0.62 -22.32 5.34
CA GLY A 27 -1.44 -21.34 6.07
C GLY A 27 -0.66 -20.10 6.45
N GLU A 28 0.60 -20.26 6.84
CA GLU A 28 1.46 -19.14 7.19
C GLU A 28 1.82 -18.29 5.97
N LYS A 29 2.05 -18.93 4.83
CA LYS A 29 2.28 -18.21 3.58
C LYS A 29 1.07 -17.38 3.18
N PHE A 30 -0.13 -17.95 3.27
CA PHE A 30 -1.35 -17.24 2.98
C PHE A 30 -1.56 -16.08 3.93
N LEU A 31 -1.28 -16.28 5.20
CA LEU A 31 -1.40 -15.20 6.19
C LEU A 31 -0.41 -14.08 5.89
N GLY A 32 0.84 -14.43 5.60
CA GLY A 32 1.87 -13.46 5.26
C GLY A 32 1.52 -12.65 4.01
N ALA A 33 1.03 -13.34 2.98
CA ALA A 33 0.61 -12.69 1.74
C ALA A 33 -0.59 -11.75 2.01
N GLY A 34 -1.52 -12.19 2.83
CA GLY A 34 -2.67 -11.37 3.22
C GLY A 34 -2.26 -10.12 3.98
N ILE A 35 -1.31 -10.23 4.90
CA ILE A 35 -0.79 -9.08 5.65
C ILE A 35 -0.06 -8.12 4.71
N ALA A 36 0.74 -8.65 3.79
CA ALA A 36 1.47 -7.82 2.82
C ALA A 36 0.49 -7.03 1.95
N PHE A 37 -0.53 -7.69 1.43
CA PHE A 37 -1.54 -7.01 0.62
C PHE A 37 -2.36 -6.02 1.44
N ALA A 38 -2.75 -6.40 2.66
CA ALA A 38 -3.52 -5.51 3.53
C ALA A 38 -2.75 -4.22 3.81
N GLY A 39 -1.44 -4.32 4.10
CA GLY A 39 -0.60 -3.15 4.31
C GLY A 39 -0.55 -2.27 3.08
N ALA A 40 -0.33 -2.87 1.91
CA ALA A 40 -0.31 -2.13 0.65
C ALA A 40 -1.65 -1.48 0.34
N ALA A 41 -2.75 -2.21 0.56
CA ALA A 41 -4.10 -1.71 0.29
C ALA A 41 -4.45 -0.52 1.19
N ILE A 42 -4.11 -0.60 2.47
CA ILE A 42 -4.34 0.50 3.42
C ILE A 42 -3.52 1.71 3.00
N GLY A 43 -2.23 1.52 2.70
CA GLY A 43 -1.37 2.61 2.26
C GLY A 43 -1.86 3.24 0.96
N ALA A 44 -2.23 2.42 -0.01
CA ALA A 44 -2.78 2.89 -1.28
C ALA A 44 -4.09 3.65 -1.08
N GLY A 45 -4.96 3.13 -0.22
CA GLY A 45 -6.23 3.79 0.09
C GLY A 45 -6.04 5.16 0.70
N MET A 46 -5.09 5.28 1.62
CA MET A 46 -4.76 6.58 2.22
C MET A 46 -4.17 7.53 1.18
N ALA A 47 -3.27 7.03 0.34
CA ALA A 47 -2.65 7.86 -0.70
C ALA A 47 -3.69 8.34 -1.71
N VAL A 48 -4.54 7.44 -2.21
CA VAL A 48 -5.59 7.76 -3.17
C VAL A 48 -6.62 8.71 -2.56
N GLY A 49 -6.99 8.48 -1.31
CA GLY A 49 -7.93 9.33 -0.61
C GLY A 49 -7.43 10.77 -0.50
N ARG A 50 -6.19 10.93 -0.09
CA ARG A 50 -5.59 12.26 0.06
C ARG A 50 -5.33 12.93 -1.28
N ALA A 51 -4.70 12.18 -2.21
CA ALA A 51 -4.38 12.72 -3.53
C ALA A 51 -5.65 13.01 -4.33
N GLY A 52 -6.63 12.11 -4.24
CA GLY A 52 -7.91 12.30 -4.92
C GLY A 52 -8.65 13.54 -4.42
N SER A 53 -8.75 13.71 -3.11
CA SER A 53 -9.39 14.88 -2.52
C SER A 53 -8.69 16.17 -2.91
N ALA A 54 -7.35 16.19 -2.80
CA ALA A 54 -6.56 17.36 -3.17
C ALA A 54 -6.67 17.65 -4.67
N GLY A 55 -6.63 16.60 -5.50
CA GLY A 55 -6.75 16.74 -6.94
C GLY A 55 -8.10 17.28 -7.36
N LEU A 56 -9.18 16.81 -6.75
CA LEU A 56 -10.52 17.31 -7.05
C LEU A 56 -10.67 18.77 -6.63
N ALA A 57 -10.13 19.12 -5.46
CA ALA A 57 -10.18 20.50 -4.98
C ALA A 57 -9.37 21.42 -5.91
N ALA A 58 -8.20 20.99 -6.33
CA ALA A 58 -7.36 21.77 -7.24
C ALA A 58 -8.03 21.93 -8.60
N ALA A 59 -8.64 20.86 -9.12
CA ALA A 59 -9.33 20.90 -10.40
C ALA A 59 -10.55 21.81 -10.40
N ALA A 60 -11.22 21.94 -9.24
CA ALA A 60 -12.35 22.85 -9.08
C ALA A 60 -11.93 24.31 -9.23
N GLU A 61 -10.71 24.66 -8.83
CA GLU A 61 -10.19 26.02 -8.96
C GLU A 61 -9.46 26.24 -10.27
N ASN A 62 -8.81 25.23 -10.81
CA ASN A 62 -8.02 25.32 -12.01
C ASN A 62 -8.12 24.01 -12.79
N GLU A 63 -8.85 24.04 -13.89
CA GLU A 63 -9.13 22.85 -14.70
C GLU A 63 -7.85 22.18 -15.21
N SER A 64 -6.77 22.94 -15.41
CA SER A 64 -5.50 22.36 -15.84
C SER A 64 -4.89 21.40 -14.83
N MET A 65 -5.33 21.45 -13.56
CA MET A 65 -4.85 20.56 -12.51
C MET A 65 -5.55 19.20 -12.51
N LYS A 66 -6.58 19.03 -13.33
CA LYS A 66 -7.33 17.78 -13.41
C LYS A 66 -6.44 16.60 -13.81
N THR A 67 -5.61 16.79 -14.81
CA THR A 67 -4.69 15.75 -15.29
C THR A 67 -3.66 15.39 -14.21
N GLN A 68 -3.11 16.38 -13.53
CA GLN A 68 -2.15 16.14 -12.45
C GLN A 68 -2.76 15.36 -11.31
N GLY A 69 -3.98 15.72 -10.91
CA GLY A 69 -4.69 15.00 -9.87
C GLY A 69 -4.93 13.54 -10.25
N LEU A 70 -5.31 13.30 -11.50
CA LEU A 70 -5.55 11.96 -12.02
C LEU A 70 -4.26 11.12 -12.01
N ILE A 71 -3.15 11.70 -12.43
CA ILE A 71 -1.85 11.01 -12.47
C ILE A 71 -1.41 10.61 -11.06
N ILE A 72 -1.50 11.52 -10.10
CA ILE A 72 -1.07 11.25 -8.73
C ILE A 72 -1.97 10.18 -8.09
N THR A 73 -3.27 10.24 -8.35
CA THR A 73 -4.21 9.24 -7.87
C THR A 73 -3.90 7.86 -8.46
N ALA A 74 -3.60 7.81 -9.76
CA ALA A 74 -3.23 6.57 -10.42
C ALA A 74 -1.94 5.97 -9.84
N LEU A 75 -0.97 6.82 -9.49
CA LEU A 75 0.25 6.35 -8.83
C LEU A 75 -0.03 5.75 -7.46
N GLY A 76 -1.00 6.31 -6.73
CA GLY A 76 -1.44 5.74 -5.46
C GLY A 76 -2.07 4.36 -5.64
N GLU A 77 -2.86 4.19 -6.68
CA GLU A 77 -3.45 2.89 -7.04
C GLU A 77 -2.38 1.85 -7.36
N ALA A 78 -1.30 2.26 -7.99
CA ALA A 78 -0.21 1.36 -8.36
C ALA A 78 0.42 0.68 -7.13
N ILE A 79 0.37 1.32 -5.97
CA ILE A 79 0.88 0.73 -4.73
C ILE A 79 0.12 -0.56 -4.40
N ALA A 80 -1.20 -0.55 -4.52
CA ALA A 80 -2.02 -1.73 -4.25
C ALA A 80 -1.75 -2.84 -5.27
N ILE A 81 -1.59 -2.46 -6.54
CA ILE A 81 -1.27 -3.42 -7.60
C ILE A 81 0.08 -4.07 -7.31
N TYR A 82 1.07 -3.26 -6.92
CA TYR A 82 2.38 -3.78 -6.55
C TYR A 82 2.28 -4.71 -5.35
N GLY A 83 1.41 -4.38 -4.39
CA GLY A 83 1.16 -5.23 -3.23
C GLY A 83 0.59 -6.59 -3.61
N ILE A 84 -0.29 -6.65 -4.60
CA ILE A 84 -0.80 -7.92 -5.11
C ILE A 84 0.34 -8.76 -5.69
N VAL A 85 1.22 -8.14 -6.48
CA VAL A 85 2.37 -8.84 -7.06
C VAL A 85 3.25 -9.44 -5.97
N VAL A 86 3.57 -8.66 -4.94
CA VAL A 86 4.37 -9.15 -3.82
C VAL A 86 3.66 -10.31 -3.12
N ALA A 87 2.36 -10.18 -2.87
CA ALA A 87 1.58 -11.23 -2.21
C ALA A 87 1.60 -12.53 -3.02
N LEU A 88 1.44 -12.43 -4.34
CA LEU A 88 1.47 -13.60 -5.22
C LEU A 88 2.85 -14.24 -5.24
N LEU A 89 3.92 -13.45 -5.23
CA LEU A 89 5.27 -13.97 -5.15
C LEU A 89 5.52 -14.73 -3.84
N MET A 90 4.92 -14.26 -2.75
CA MET A 90 5.04 -14.94 -1.46
C MET A 90 4.34 -16.29 -1.47
N LEU A 91 3.33 -16.44 -2.31
CA LEU A 91 2.57 -17.70 -2.40
C LEU A 91 3.21 -18.71 -3.36
N SER A 92 4.14 -18.30 -4.19
CA SER A 92 4.78 -19.17 -5.19
C SER A 92 5.96 -20.03 -4.66
#